data_1eac22756d74d180dc96d21f59e47a55
#
_entry.id   1eac22756d74d180dc96d21f59e47a55
#
_cell.length_a   1.000
_cell.length_b   1.000
_cell.length_c   1.000
_cell.angle_alpha   90.00
_cell.angle_beta   90.00
_cell.angle_gamma   90.00
#
_symmetry.space_group_name_H-M   'P 1'
#
loop_
_entity.id
_entity.type
_entity.pdbx_description
1 polymer ?
#
loop_
_entity_poly.entity_id
_entity_poly.type
_entity_poly.pdbx_seq_one_letter_code
_entity_poly.pdbx_strand_id
1 'polypeptide(L)'
;MTPLQATGRLDDRPLDLPARPLVSVVIPCLNEERYIVPLLDSLAGQDYGPGSVEVIVADGGSTDRTRALVAEYTSPFRRLALVENPKRITVGGLNAGMDAATGDCWIIVGAHSRVRPDFIRASVEALRRTGAACVGGPIETVGEGTMGKAIAAAMSSPFGVGNARFRYADREGEVDTVPFGCYHRRVWEVVGRFDETVDGADEDSYNQRLIEAGGRIVLVPTIRSTYFPRRTFPALGKQYWEYGAAKGTLFSRGATLQPRHFAPSAMVVGGPALLALGTAFRWARTLLRLLAGLYVVGGLLTARQAARKSGASTLLTFLAMATMHAAYGAGFLAGAWRERDKLRHNLAAR
;
A
#
# COMPACT_ATOMS: atom_id res chain seq x y z
N MET A 1 5.73 -24.66 -3.00
CA MET A 1 4.36 -24.34 -2.51
C MET A 1 3.56 -23.90 -3.72
N THR A 2 2.40 -24.49 -3.94
CA THR A 2 1.48 -24.09 -5.02
C THR A 2 1.01 -22.65 -4.75
N PRO A 3 0.97 -21.77 -5.75
CA PRO A 3 0.40 -20.44 -5.59
C PRO A 3 -1.03 -20.54 -5.05
N LEU A 4 -1.39 -19.63 -4.14
CA LEU A 4 -2.79 -19.51 -3.69
C LEU A 4 -3.65 -19.13 -4.89
N GLN A 5 -4.52 -20.02 -5.31
CA GLN A 5 -5.47 -19.80 -6.41
C GLN A 5 -6.85 -19.50 -5.87
N ALA A 6 -7.60 -18.65 -6.57
CA ALA A 6 -8.99 -18.40 -6.26
C ALA A 6 -9.82 -19.70 -6.41
N THR A 7 -10.76 -19.93 -5.49
CA THR A 7 -11.61 -21.14 -5.46
C THR A 7 -12.88 -21.00 -6.31
N GLY A 8 -13.06 -19.86 -6.99
CA GLY A 8 -14.24 -19.54 -7.82
C GLY A 8 -14.06 -18.25 -8.58
N ARG A 9 -15.18 -17.69 -9.06
CA ARG A 9 -15.21 -16.42 -9.77
C ARG A 9 -16.09 -15.39 -9.03
N LEU A 10 -15.70 -14.11 -9.15
CA LEU A 10 -16.43 -12.99 -8.54
C LEU A 10 -17.50 -12.42 -9.47
N ASP A 11 -17.41 -12.69 -10.77
CA ASP A 11 -18.32 -12.22 -11.82
C ASP A 11 -19.44 -13.23 -12.16
N ASP A 12 -19.52 -14.38 -11.48
CA ASP A 12 -20.55 -15.40 -11.72
C ASP A 12 -21.93 -15.07 -11.12
N ARG A 13 -21.99 -14.11 -10.19
CA ARG A 13 -23.22 -13.58 -9.58
C ARG A 13 -23.01 -12.16 -9.02
N PRO A 14 -24.08 -11.36 -8.85
CA PRO A 14 -23.99 -10.05 -8.23
C PRO A 14 -23.36 -10.07 -6.83
N LEU A 15 -22.65 -8.99 -6.49
CA LEU A 15 -22.07 -8.77 -5.16
C LEU A 15 -23.04 -7.93 -4.32
N ASP A 16 -24.15 -8.55 -3.89
CA ASP A 16 -25.21 -7.88 -3.16
C ASP A 16 -24.83 -7.63 -1.69
N LEU A 17 -25.20 -6.48 -1.18
CA LEU A 17 -25.02 -6.11 0.22
C LEU A 17 -26.39 -5.92 0.90
N PRO A 18 -26.55 -6.32 2.17
CA PRO A 18 -27.72 -5.99 2.96
C PRO A 18 -28.02 -4.49 2.99
N ALA A 19 -29.22 -4.08 3.33
CA ALA A 19 -29.61 -2.65 3.40
C ALA A 19 -28.65 -1.85 4.31
N ARG A 20 -28.22 -2.44 5.42
CA ARG A 20 -27.22 -1.88 6.33
C ARG A 20 -26.16 -2.94 6.67
N PRO A 21 -25.11 -3.06 5.84
CA PRO A 21 -24.08 -4.07 6.05
C PRO A 21 -23.30 -3.85 7.36
N LEU A 22 -22.90 -4.94 8.00
CA LEU A 22 -21.88 -4.91 9.03
C LEU A 22 -20.52 -4.74 8.37
N VAL A 23 -19.74 -3.76 8.83
CA VAL A 23 -18.40 -3.48 8.31
C VAL A 23 -17.34 -3.93 9.30
N SER A 24 -16.43 -4.80 8.88
CA SER A 24 -15.26 -5.19 9.67
C SER A 24 -14.06 -4.32 9.27
N VAL A 25 -13.51 -3.55 10.20
CA VAL A 25 -12.28 -2.79 10.01
C VAL A 25 -11.11 -3.58 10.58
N VAL A 26 -10.19 -4.01 9.71
CA VAL A 26 -9.00 -4.80 10.09
C VAL A 26 -7.78 -3.88 10.12
N ILE A 27 -7.10 -3.85 11.27
CA ILE A 27 -5.96 -2.97 11.54
C ILE A 27 -4.75 -3.83 11.91
N PRO A 28 -3.84 -4.18 10.96
CA PRO A 28 -2.56 -4.76 11.32
C PRO A 28 -1.71 -3.73 12.08
N CYS A 29 -1.11 -4.13 13.20
CA CYS A 29 -0.50 -3.23 14.15
C CYS A 29 0.78 -3.82 14.75
N LEU A 30 1.82 -2.97 14.90
CA LEU A 30 3.03 -3.28 15.64
C LEU A 30 3.70 -1.98 16.12
N ASN A 31 3.72 -1.75 17.45
CA ASN A 31 4.32 -0.57 18.09
C ASN A 31 3.75 0.75 17.54
N GLU A 32 2.44 0.95 17.69
CA GLU A 32 1.70 2.10 17.17
C GLU A 32 1.04 2.92 18.31
N GLU A 33 1.62 2.95 19.52
CA GLU A 33 1.07 3.65 20.69
C GLU A 33 0.71 5.11 20.40
N ARG A 34 1.43 5.76 19.50
CA ARG A 34 1.20 7.15 19.12
C ARG A 34 -0.05 7.35 18.26
N TYR A 35 -0.41 6.35 17.45
CA TYR A 35 -1.38 6.49 16.37
C TYR A 35 -2.65 5.70 16.58
N ILE A 36 -2.62 4.62 17.38
CA ILE A 36 -3.75 3.70 17.52
C ILE A 36 -5.00 4.38 18.09
N VAL A 37 -4.88 5.18 19.15
CA VAL A 37 -6.03 5.89 19.74
C VAL A 37 -6.60 6.94 18.78
N PRO A 38 -5.81 7.86 18.17
CA PRO A 38 -6.29 8.75 17.12
C PRO A 38 -6.99 8.06 15.95
N LEU A 39 -6.57 6.85 15.56
CA LEU A 39 -7.26 6.07 14.55
C LEU A 39 -8.61 5.55 15.07
N LEU A 40 -8.64 4.93 16.26
CA LEU A 40 -9.87 4.46 16.88
C LEU A 40 -10.89 5.59 17.05
N ASP A 41 -10.46 6.78 17.48
CA ASP A 41 -11.31 7.97 17.57
C ASP A 41 -11.89 8.38 16.22
N SER A 42 -11.10 8.31 15.14
CA SER A 42 -11.57 8.63 13.78
C SER A 42 -12.58 7.60 13.24
N LEU A 43 -12.48 6.34 13.70
CA LEU A 43 -13.44 5.29 13.39
C LEU A 43 -14.71 5.41 14.26
N ALA A 44 -14.57 5.81 15.54
CA ALA A 44 -15.70 6.05 16.43
C ALA A 44 -16.56 7.22 15.96
N GLY A 45 -15.94 8.24 15.34
CA GLY A 45 -16.60 9.41 14.78
C GLY A 45 -17.23 9.21 13.38
N GLN A 46 -17.39 7.96 12.91
CA GLN A 46 -18.01 7.69 11.60
C GLN A 46 -19.53 7.93 11.62
N ASP A 47 -20.04 8.59 10.58
CA ASP A 47 -21.47 8.84 10.38
C ASP A 47 -22.26 7.59 9.98
N TYR A 48 -21.58 6.48 9.69
CA TYR A 48 -22.18 5.19 9.39
C TYR A 48 -22.88 4.54 10.58
N GLY A 49 -22.52 4.96 11.78
CA GLY A 49 -23.03 4.48 13.06
C GLY A 49 -22.23 3.29 13.62
N PRO A 50 -21.69 3.47 14.83
CA PRO A 50 -20.72 2.54 15.41
C PRO A 50 -21.29 1.13 15.66
N GLY A 51 -22.60 0.99 15.91
CA GLY A 51 -23.27 -0.29 16.08
C GLY A 51 -23.29 -1.19 14.82
N SER A 52 -22.89 -0.66 13.65
CA SER A 52 -22.75 -1.41 12.39
C SER A 52 -21.28 -1.59 11.99
N VAL A 53 -20.35 -1.33 12.92
CA VAL A 53 -18.91 -1.45 12.70
C VAL A 53 -18.30 -2.35 13.77
N GLU A 54 -17.51 -3.33 13.36
CA GLU A 54 -16.58 -4.03 14.24
C GLU A 54 -15.14 -3.64 13.87
N VAL A 55 -14.28 -3.49 14.87
CA VAL A 55 -12.88 -3.16 14.70
C VAL A 55 -12.02 -4.29 15.24
N ILE A 56 -11.09 -4.77 14.44
CA ILE A 56 -10.21 -5.88 14.78
C ILE A 56 -8.77 -5.39 14.63
N VAL A 57 -8.09 -5.22 15.77
CA VAL A 57 -6.67 -4.87 15.84
C VAL A 57 -5.86 -6.14 15.89
N ALA A 58 -5.08 -6.42 14.84
CA ALA A 58 -4.22 -7.60 14.74
C ALA A 58 -2.79 -7.22 15.13
N ASP A 59 -2.43 -7.50 16.38
CA ASP A 59 -1.17 -7.08 17.00
C ASP A 59 -0.03 -8.06 16.76
N GLY A 60 1.07 -7.57 16.18
CA GLY A 60 2.29 -8.33 15.88
C GLY A 60 3.21 -8.53 17.10
N GLY A 61 2.69 -8.47 18.33
CA GLY A 61 3.48 -8.57 19.56
C GLY A 61 4.16 -7.24 19.90
N SER A 62 3.37 -6.16 19.96
CA SER A 62 3.83 -4.82 20.37
C SER A 62 4.43 -4.85 21.77
N THR A 63 5.53 -4.12 21.92
CA THR A 63 6.30 -3.98 23.18
C THR A 63 6.13 -2.62 23.85
N ASP A 64 5.45 -1.70 23.15
CA ASP A 64 5.04 -0.39 23.65
C ASP A 64 3.62 -0.46 24.28
N ARG A 65 2.98 0.70 24.51
CA ARG A 65 1.65 0.75 25.10
C ARG A 65 0.50 0.41 24.18
N THR A 66 0.74 0.05 22.92
CA THR A 66 -0.31 -0.21 21.91
C THR A 66 -1.40 -1.14 22.42
N ARG A 67 -1.02 -2.32 22.95
CA ARG A 67 -1.96 -3.33 23.45
C ARG A 67 -2.81 -2.82 24.61
N ALA A 68 -2.17 -2.13 25.59
CA ALA A 68 -2.85 -1.54 26.72
C ALA A 68 -3.87 -0.48 26.26
N LEU A 69 -3.46 0.42 25.36
CA LEU A 69 -4.34 1.47 24.82
C LEU A 69 -5.56 0.91 24.09
N VAL A 70 -5.42 -0.20 23.34
CA VAL A 70 -6.57 -0.86 22.70
C VAL A 70 -7.48 -1.51 23.73
N ALA A 71 -6.91 -2.19 24.74
CA ALA A 71 -7.69 -2.86 25.80
C ALA A 71 -8.45 -1.87 26.71
N GLU A 72 -7.87 -0.69 26.96
CA GLU A 72 -8.45 0.38 27.79
C GLU A 72 -9.43 1.27 27.01
N TYR A 73 -9.50 1.14 25.68
CA TYR A 73 -10.32 2.00 24.83
C TYR A 73 -11.82 1.78 25.07
N THR A 74 -12.52 2.82 25.52
CA THR A 74 -13.99 2.79 25.68
C THR A 74 -14.65 2.82 24.32
N SER A 75 -15.04 1.65 23.83
CA SER A 75 -15.44 1.44 22.45
C SER A 75 -16.94 1.65 22.24
N PRO A 76 -17.36 2.50 21.27
CA PRO A 76 -18.74 2.59 20.83
C PRO A 76 -19.07 1.56 19.74
N PHE A 77 -18.09 0.80 19.23
CA PHE A 77 -18.28 -0.17 18.16
C PHE A 77 -19.11 -1.37 18.59
N ARG A 78 -19.77 -2.02 17.64
CA ARG A 78 -20.43 -3.30 17.89
C ARG A 78 -19.46 -4.30 18.55
N ARG A 79 -18.18 -4.27 18.16
CA ARG A 79 -17.10 -5.07 18.72
C ARG A 79 -15.77 -4.35 18.50
N LEU A 80 -14.93 -4.32 19.53
CA LEU A 80 -13.49 -4.03 19.41
C LEU A 80 -12.75 -5.29 19.88
N ALA A 81 -11.94 -5.86 19.01
CA ALA A 81 -11.17 -7.06 19.31
C ALA A 81 -9.67 -6.84 19.08
N LEU A 82 -8.87 -7.32 20.02
CA LEU A 82 -7.42 -7.44 19.88
C LEU A 82 -7.08 -8.90 19.60
N VAL A 83 -6.53 -9.19 18.41
CA VAL A 83 -6.15 -10.53 17.99
C VAL A 83 -4.64 -10.64 17.83
N GLU A 84 -4.09 -11.83 18.11
CA GLU A 84 -2.65 -12.08 17.99
C GLU A 84 -2.24 -12.26 16.52
N ASN A 85 -1.13 -11.65 16.16
CA ASN A 85 -0.42 -11.90 14.90
C ASN A 85 0.98 -12.50 15.21
N PRO A 86 1.08 -13.82 15.44
CA PRO A 86 2.35 -14.44 15.86
C PRO A 86 3.43 -14.37 14.81
N LYS A 87 3.09 -14.14 13.54
CA LYS A 87 4.05 -14.01 12.44
C LYS A 87 4.74 -12.66 12.39
N ARG A 88 4.20 -11.63 13.06
CA ARG A 88 4.77 -10.29 13.18
C ARG A 88 5.00 -9.57 11.84
N ILE A 89 4.33 -10.01 10.79
CA ILE A 89 4.32 -9.41 9.45
C ILE A 89 2.92 -8.86 9.15
N THR A 90 2.82 -7.88 8.26
CA THR A 90 1.55 -7.22 7.93
C THR A 90 0.51 -8.22 7.43
N VAL A 91 0.85 -9.07 6.47
CA VAL A 91 -0.03 -10.12 5.91
C VAL A 91 -0.53 -11.11 6.95
N GLY A 92 0.29 -11.48 7.92
CA GLY A 92 -0.12 -12.33 9.04
C GLY A 92 -1.21 -11.66 9.88
N GLY A 93 -1.05 -10.35 10.12
CA GLY A 93 -2.06 -9.52 10.81
C GLY A 93 -3.36 -9.40 10.01
N LEU A 94 -3.28 -9.19 8.68
CA LEU A 94 -4.45 -9.16 7.81
C LEU A 94 -5.21 -10.49 7.85
N ASN A 95 -4.50 -11.61 7.72
CA ASN A 95 -5.12 -12.93 7.79
C ASN A 95 -5.77 -13.20 9.14
N ALA A 96 -5.08 -12.93 10.25
CA ALA A 96 -5.62 -13.09 11.60
C ALA A 96 -6.86 -12.22 11.84
N GLY A 97 -6.81 -10.96 11.38
CA GLY A 97 -7.93 -10.04 11.46
C GLY A 97 -9.13 -10.49 10.64
N MET A 98 -8.89 -10.98 9.41
CA MET A 98 -9.95 -11.48 8.54
C MET A 98 -10.59 -12.78 9.06
N ASP A 99 -9.82 -13.68 9.66
CA ASP A 99 -10.36 -14.89 10.30
C ASP A 99 -11.32 -14.54 11.47
N ALA A 100 -11.08 -13.41 12.13
CA ALA A 100 -11.92 -12.91 13.23
C ALA A 100 -13.08 -12.03 12.74
N ALA A 101 -13.08 -11.59 11.48
CA ALA A 101 -14.07 -10.70 10.90
C ALA A 101 -15.40 -11.40 10.60
N THR A 102 -16.52 -10.72 10.91
CA THR A 102 -17.88 -11.26 10.70
C THR A 102 -18.73 -10.41 9.76
N GLY A 103 -18.19 -9.26 9.30
CA GLY A 103 -18.92 -8.30 8.48
C GLY A 103 -19.27 -8.76 7.06
N ASP A 104 -20.26 -8.11 6.47
CA ASP A 104 -20.67 -8.29 5.07
C ASP A 104 -19.66 -7.67 4.08
N CYS A 105 -18.89 -6.71 4.56
CA CYS A 105 -17.73 -6.15 3.87
C CYS A 105 -16.63 -5.84 4.89
N TRP A 106 -15.40 -5.71 4.42
CA TRP A 106 -14.27 -5.45 5.27
C TRP A 106 -13.34 -4.39 4.68
N ILE A 107 -12.71 -3.63 5.57
CA ILE A 107 -11.81 -2.54 5.21
C ILE A 107 -10.47 -2.79 5.89
N ILE A 108 -9.38 -2.68 5.13
CA ILE A 108 -8.03 -2.62 5.69
C ILE A 108 -7.71 -1.17 6.03
N VAL A 109 -7.23 -0.90 7.24
CA VAL A 109 -6.76 0.43 7.62
C VAL A 109 -5.40 0.33 8.30
N GLY A 110 -4.42 1.06 7.83
CA GLY A 110 -3.10 1.14 8.48
C GLY A 110 -3.17 1.88 9.82
N ALA A 111 -2.48 1.37 10.86
CA ALA A 111 -2.55 1.91 12.21
C ALA A 111 -2.13 3.40 12.33
N HIS A 112 -1.24 3.88 11.45
CA HIS A 112 -0.78 5.28 11.40
C HIS A 112 -1.53 6.11 10.35
N SER A 113 -2.86 6.00 10.34
CA SER A 113 -3.74 6.75 9.44
C SER A 113 -4.91 7.39 10.18
N ARG A 114 -5.69 8.17 9.47
CA ARG A 114 -6.99 8.69 9.90
C ARG A 114 -7.96 8.63 8.74
N VAL A 115 -9.22 8.42 9.05
CA VAL A 115 -10.29 8.40 8.04
C VAL A 115 -11.26 9.56 8.29
N ARG A 116 -11.87 10.06 7.21
CA ARG A 116 -12.88 11.11 7.34
C ARG A 116 -14.18 10.55 7.95
N PRO A 117 -15.02 11.39 8.56
CA PRO A 117 -16.28 10.95 9.18
C PRO A 117 -17.22 10.18 8.25
N ASP A 118 -17.16 10.44 6.95
CA ASP A 118 -18.00 9.82 5.91
C ASP A 118 -17.33 8.60 5.23
N PHE A 119 -16.13 8.20 5.66
CA PHE A 119 -15.30 7.20 4.96
C PHE A 119 -15.98 5.83 4.83
N ILE A 120 -16.54 5.28 5.92
CA ILE A 120 -17.19 3.97 5.90
C ILE A 120 -18.47 4.03 5.06
N ARG A 121 -19.32 5.05 5.27
CA ARG A 121 -20.56 5.24 4.50
C ARG A 121 -20.27 5.37 3.00
N ALA A 122 -19.32 6.25 2.62
CA ALA A 122 -18.93 6.44 1.23
C ALA A 122 -18.40 5.15 0.59
N SER A 123 -17.66 4.34 1.35
CA SER A 123 -17.15 3.04 0.89
C SER A 123 -18.28 2.04 0.62
N VAL A 124 -19.22 1.89 1.56
CA VAL A 124 -20.37 0.99 1.42
C VAL A 124 -21.29 1.43 0.27
N GLU A 125 -21.59 2.74 0.15
CA GLU A 125 -22.36 3.30 -0.96
C GLU A 125 -21.68 3.06 -2.31
N ALA A 126 -20.36 3.23 -2.37
CA ALA A 126 -19.58 2.97 -3.57
C ALA A 126 -19.60 1.49 -3.98
N LEU A 127 -19.40 0.54 -3.03
CA LEU A 127 -19.53 -0.89 -3.31
C LEU A 127 -20.89 -1.22 -3.91
N ARG A 128 -21.98 -0.72 -3.28
CA ARG A 128 -23.35 -0.96 -3.75
C ARG A 128 -23.59 -0.38 -5.12
N ARG A 129 -23.18 0.87 -5.36
CA ARG A 129 -23.42 1.59 -6.62
C ARG A 129 -22.63 1.01 -7.79
N THR A 130 -21.37 0.62 -7.56
CA THR A 130 -20.48 0.15 -8.62
C THR A 130 -20.59 -1.35 -8.87
N GLY A 131 -21.09 -2.13 -7.90
CA GLY A 131 -21.02 -3.59 -7.91
C GLY A 131 -19.59 -4.12 -7.99
N ALA A 132 -18.60 -3.31 -7.59
CA ALA A 132 -17.18 -3.70 -7.57
C ALA A 132 -16.90 -4.66 -6.42
N ALA A 133 -15.87 -5.49 -6.60
CA ALA A 133 -15.39 -6.39 -5.56
C ALA A 133 -14.61 -5.64 -4.46
N CYS A 134 -13.97 -4.53 -4.84
CA CYS A 134 -13.26 -3.64 -3.94
C CYS A 134 -13.44 -2.18 -4.39
N VAL A 135 -13.59 -1.28 -3.43
CA VAL A 135 -13.54 0.17 -3.65
C VAL A 135 -12.59 0.83 -2.66
N GLY A 136 -12.05 1.97 -3.04
CA GLY A 136 -11.26 2.82 -2.17
C GLY A 136 -11.10 4.19 -2.80
N GLY A 137 -10.36 5.06 -2.17
CA GLY A 137 -10.25 6.42 -2.68
C GLY A 137 -8.83 6.97 -2.59
N PRO A 138 -8.66 8.24 -2.97
CA PRO A 138 -7.36 8.89 -2.85
C PRO A 138 -6.96 9.06 -1.40
N ILE A 139 -5.66 8.83 -1.16
CA ILE A 139 -5.05 9.02 0.14
C ILE A 139 -4.29 10.34 0.17
N GLU A 140 -4.64 11.22 1.09
CA GLU A 140 -3.91 12.44 1.35
C GLU A 140 -2.68 12.13 2.22
N THR A 141 -1.50 12.44 1.71
CA THR A 141 -0.25 12.23 2.47
C THR A 141 0.11 13.53 3.18
N VAL A 142 0.06 13.52 4.51
CA VAL A 142 0.33 14.69 5.36
C VAL A 142 1.59 14.48 6.16
N GLY A 143 2.61 15.28 5.90
CA GLY A 143 3.90 15.25 6.60
C GLY A 143 4.05 16.38 7.61
N GLU A 144 4.65 16.08 8.77
CA GLU A 144 4.97 17.04 9.81
C GLU A 144 6.43 17.52 9.71
N GLY A 145 6.66 18.79 10.03
CA GLY A 145 7.98 19.39 9.95
C GLY A 145 8.52 19.50 8.51
N THR A 146 9.71 20.05 8.36
CA THR A 146 10.30 20.35 7.03
C THR A 146 10.56 19.07 6.21
N MET A 147 11.12 18.06 6.84
CA MET A 147 11.43 16.76 6.19
C MET A 147 10.15 15.99 5.84
N GLY A 148 9.21 15.88 6.79
CA GLY A 148 7.94 15.17 6.58
C GLY A 148 7.11 15.80 5.47
N LYS A 149 7.03 17.14 5.40
CA LYS A 149 6.36 17.85 4.29
C LYS A 149 7.00 17.54 2.94
N ALA A 150 8.33 17.49 2.87
CA ALA A 150 9.05 17.16 1.64
C ALA A 150 8.79 15.71 1.20
N ILE A 151 8.81 14.76 2.14
CA ILE A 151 8.47 13.35 1.89
C ILE A 151 7.02 13.21 1.41
N ALA A 152 6.08 13.87 2.08
CA ALA A 152 4.67 13.86 1.67
C ALA A 152 4.47 14.41 0.26
N ALA A 153 5.14 15.53 -0.08
CA ALA A 153 5.11 16.12 -1.41
C ALA A 153 5.67 15.15 -2.48
N ALA A 154 6.78 14.48 -2.18
CA ALA A 154 7.37 13.48 -3.06
C ALA A 154 6.43 12.29 -3.30
N MET A 155 5.81 11.77 -2.23
CA MET A 155 4.86 10.64 -2.29
C MET A 155 3.52 10.99 -2.96
N SER A 156 3.20 12.28 -3.11
CA SER A 156 1.99 12.76 -3.79
C SER A 156 2.25 13.22 -5.23
N SER A 157 3.45 12.98 -5.77
CA SER A 157 3.85 13.38 -7.11
C SER A 157 3.91 12.19 -8.07
N PRO A 158 3.36 12.32 -9.31
CA PRO A 158 3.51 11.28 -10.34
C PRO A 158 4.96 10.91 -10.64
N PHE A 159 5.89 11.86 -10.56
CA PHE A 159 7.32 11.57 -10.71
C PHE A 159 7.86 10.71 -9.58
N GLY A 160 7.41 10.93 -8.33
CA GLY A 160 7.85 10.18 -7.15
C GLY A 160 7.27 8.75 -7.09
N VAL A 161 6.00 8.57 -7.47
CA VAL A 161 5.28 7.29 -7.28
C VAL A 161 4.78 6.66 -8.58
N GLY A 162 5.11 7.23 -9.72
CA GLY A 162 4.68 6.74 -11.02
C GLY A 162 3.15 6.78 -11.17
N ASN A 163 2.56 5.74 -11.74
CA ASN A 163 1.11 5.65 -11.99
C ASN A 163 0.31 5.14 -10.77
N ALA A 164 0.71 5.46 -9.54
CA ALA A 164 -0.08 5.17 -8.34
C ALA A 164 -1.24 6.17 -8.22
N ARG A 165 -2.31 5.97 -9.02
CA ARG A 165 -3.43 6.91 -9.18
C ARG A 165 -4.06 7.34 -7.87
N PHE A 166 -4.15 6.46 -6.90
CA PHE A 166 -4.68 6.75 -5.56
C PHE A 166 -3.92 7.85 -4.78
N ARG A 167 -2.75 8.28 -5.25
CA ARG A 167 -1.98 9.39 -4.65
C ARG A 167 -2.37 10.77 -5.17
N TYR A 168 -3.06 10.85 -6.32
CA TYR A 168 -3.34 12.13 -6.97
C TYR A 168 -4.58 12.14 -7.86
N ALA A 169 -5.30 11.02 -8.04
CA ALA A 169 -6.48 10.99 -8.92
C ALA A 169 -7.66 11.73 -8.29
N ASP A 170 -8.37 12.43 -9.14
CA ASP A 170 -9.59 13.21 -8.85
C ASP A 170 -10.84 12.67 -9.56
N ARG A 171 -10.70 11.57 -10.33
CA ARG A 171 -11.75 10.96 -11.12
C ARG A 171 -11.94 9.49 -10.76
N GLU A 172 -13.22 9.09 -10.73
CA GLU A 172 -13.61 7.70 -10.56
C GLU A 172 -13.15 6.85 -11.74
N GLY A 173 -12.79 5.59 -11.47
CA GLY A 173 -12.42 4.64 -12.50
C GLY A 173 -11.78 3.38 -11.97
N GLU A 174 -11.71 2.37 -12.83
CA GLU A 174 -11.06 1.11 -12.50
C GLU A 174 -9.54 1.28 -12.35
N VAL A 175 -9.00 0.59 -11.37
CA VAL A 175 -7.57 0.61 -10.99
C VAL A 175 -7.11 -0.77 -10.59
N ASP A 176 -5.80 -0.96 -10.51
CA ASP A 176 -5.16 -2.20 -10.06
C ASP A 176 -5.10 -2.31 -8.52
N THR A 177 -5.15 -1.19 -7.81
CA THR A 177 -5.09 -1.15 -6.35
C THR A 177 -5.64 0.16 -5.80
N VAL A 178 -6.12 0.13 -4.56
CA VAL A 178 -6.54 1.29 -3.77
C VAL A 178 -6.02 1.15 -2.34
N PRO A 179 -5.62 2.23 -1.67
CA PRO A 179 -5.30 2.17 -0.25
C PRO A 179 -6.59 2.06 0.58
N PHE A 180 -6.49 1.37 1.71
CA PHE A 180 -7.61 1.19 2.64
C PHE A 180 -8.88 0.69 1.93
N GLY A 181 -8.69 -0.32 1.06
CA GLY A 181 -9.75 -0.90 0.27
C GLY A 181 -10.89 -1.45 1.13
N CYS A 182 -12.12 -1.15 0.70
CA CYS A 182 -13.33 -1.79 1.20
C CYS A 182 -13.70 -2.90 0.24
N TYR A 183 -13.68 -4.12 0.73
CA TYR A 183 -13.89 -5.33 -0.04
C TYR A 183 -15.23 -5.97 0.32
N HIS A 184 -15.94 -6.48 -0.64
CA HIS A 184 -17.10 -7.33 -0.41
C HIS A 184 -16.67 -8.66 0.23
N ARG A 185 -17.44 -9.22 1.21
CA ARG A 185 -17.10 -10.45 1.93
C ARG A 185 -16.76 -11.62 0.99
N ARG A 186 -17.48 -11.75 -0.11
CA ARG A 186 -17.25 -12.82 -1.09
C ARG A 186 -15.83 -12.82 -1.68
N VAL A 187 -15.13 -11.68 -1.65
CA VAL A 187 -13.71 -11.63 -2.07
C VAL A 187 -12.86 -12.56 -1.20
N TRP A 188 -13.08 -12.54 0.12
CA TRP A 188 -12.38 -13.44 1.03
C TRP A 188 -12.73 -14.92 0.78
N GLU A 189 -13.99 -15.21 0.48
CA GLU A 189 -14.47 -16.57 0.21
C GLU A 189 -13.89 -17.13 -1.10
N VAL A 190 -13.73 -16.31 -2.13
CA VAL A 190 -13.27 -16.72 -3.47
C VAL A 190 -11.75 -16.64 -3.61
N VAL A 191 -11.15 -15.52 -3.21
CA VAL A 191 -9.70 -15.25 -3.37
C VAL A 191 -8.89 -15.90 -2.24
N GLY A 192 -9.51 -16.12 -1.08
CA GLY A 192 -8.88 -16.72 0.09
C GLY A 192 -7.96 -15.78 0.84
N ARG A 193 -6.93 -16.34 1.46
CA ARG A 193 -6.01 -15.63 2.35
C ARG A 193 -4.96 -14.82 1.58
N PHE A 194 -4.41 -13.80 2.24
CA PHE A 194 -3.20 -13.12 1.77
C PHE A 194 -2.01 -14.08 1.75
N ASP A 195 -1.11 -13.93 0.78
CA ASP A 195 0.10 -14.76 0.65
C ASP A 195 1.18 -14.32 1.64
N GLU A 196 1.33 -15.04 2.73
CA GLU A 196 2.30 -14.76 3.80
C GLU A 196 3.75 -15.05 3.42
N THR A 197 4.01 -15.50 2.21
CA THR A 197 5.36 -15.71 1.70
C THR A 197 5.94 -14.46 1.02
N VAL A 198 5.12 -13.41 0.84
CA VAL A 198 5.50 -12.12 0.26
C VAL A 198 5.08 -11.02 1.21
N ASP A 199 6.04 -10.48 1.96
CA ASP A 199 5.81 -9.34 2.84
C ASP A 199 6.04 -8.01 2.08
N GLY A 200 5.21 -7.00 2.34
CA GLY A 200 5.36 -5.65 1.75
C GLY A 200 4.73 -5.41 0.37
N ALA A 201 4.07 -6.41 -0.24
CA ALA A 201 3.24 -6.25 -1.44
C ALA A 201 1.88 -6.96 -1.29
N ASP A 202 1.36 -6.94 -0.11
CA ASP A 202 0.26 -7.75 0.38
C ASP A 202 -1.03 -7.49 -0.38
N GLU A 203 -1.43 -6.21 -0.43
CA GLU A 203 -2.63 -5.77 -1.12
C GLU A 203 -2.49 -5.91 -2.65
N ASP A 204 -1.30 -5.64 -3.19
CA ASP A 204 -1.07 -5.74 -4.64
C ASP A 204 -1.21 -7.17 -5.15
N SER A 205 -0.60 -8.15 -4.44
CA SER A 205 -0.71 -9.57 -4.77
C SER A 205 -2.13 -10.08 -4.61
N TYR A 206 -2.82 -9.65 -3.55
CA TYR A 206 -4.20 -9.99 -3.29
C TYR A 206 -5.13 -9.41 -4.36
N ASN A 207 -4.96 -8.13 -4.71
CA ASN A 207 -5.73 -7.42 -5.71
C ASN A 207 -5.53 -8.01 -7.11
N GLN A 208 -4.33 -8.47 -7.43
CA GLN A 208 -4.10 -9.19 -8.69
C GLN A 208 -4.95 -10.47 -8.76
N ARG A 209 -4.97 -11.30 -7.69
CA ARG A 209 -5.80 -12.51 -7.63
C ARG A 209 -7.30 -12.19 -7.67
N LEU A 210 -7.72 -11.06 -7.05
CA LEU A 210 -9.08 -10.58 -7.12
C LEU A 210 -9.49 -10.25 -8.57
N ILE A 211 -8.62 -9.57 -9.33
CA ILE A 211 -8.85 -9.23 -10.74
C ILE A 211 -8.86 -10.50 -11.60
N GLU A 212 -7.93 -11.42 -11.39
CA GLU A 212 -7.89 -12.72 -12.07
C GLU A 212 -9.14 -13.58 -11.81
N ALA A 213 -9.75 -13.44 -10.63
CA ALA A 213 -11.02 -14.05 -10.28
C ALA A 213 -12.26 -13.34 -10.88
N GLY A 214 -12.06 -12.32 -11.74
CA GLY A 214 -13.13 -11.57 -12.40
C GLY A 214 -13.69 -10.40 -11.58
N GLY A 215 -13.05 -10.05 -10.45
CA GLY A 215 -13.44 -8.89 -9.64
C GLY A 215 -12.91 -7.59 -10.22
N ARG A 216 -13.61 -6.47 -9.91
CA ARG A 216 -13.18 -5.11 -10.27
C ARG A 216 -12.80 -4.32 -9.03
N ILE A 217 -11.79 -3.47 -9.16
CA ILE A 217 -11.36 -2.52 -8.13
C ILE A 217 -11.64 -1.12 -8.65
N VAL A 218 -12.40 -0.33 -7.91
CA VAL A 218 -12.81 1.01 -8.34
C VAL A 218 -12.29 2.07 -7.36
N LEU A 219 -11.54 3.03 -7.89
CA LEU A 219 -11.16 4.24 -7.17
C LEU A 219 -12.29 5.25 -7.22
N VAL A 220 -12.75 5.68 -6.04
CA VAL A 220 -13.86 6.63 -5.87
C VAL A 220 -13.36 7.86 -5.11
N PRO A 221 -13.32 9.06 -5.74
CA PRO A 221 -12.69 10.25 -5.17
C PRO A 221 -13.34 10.81 -3.88
N THR A 222 -14.58 10.42 -3.57
CA THR A 222 -15.26 10.81 -2.33
C THR A 222 -14.79 10.03 -1.11
N ILE A 223 -14.22 8.83 -1.29
CA ILE A 223 -13.64 8.03 -0.21
C ILE A 223 -12.26 8.61 0.12
N ARG A 224 -12.14 9.33 1.23
CA ARG A 224 -10.89 10.02 1.57
C ARG A 224 -10.33 9.59 2.92
N SER A 225 -9.01 9.42 2.92
CA SER A 225 -8.24 9.08 4.10
C SER A 225 -6.95 9.87 4.16
N THR A 226 -6.33 9.94 5.34
CA THR A 226 -5.05 10.61 5.55
C THR A 226 -4.02 9.60 5.99
N TYR A 227 -2.84 9.69 5.42
CA TYR A 227 -1.68 8.86 5.71
C TYR A 227 -0.53 9.73 6.21
N PHE A 228 0.10 9.33 7.31
CA PHE A 228 1.28 9.99 7.87
C PHE A 228 2.54 9.25 7.43
N PRO A 229 3.36 9.83 6.55
CA PRO A 229 4.53 9.16 6.00
C PRO A 229 5.68 9.10 7.00
N ARG A 230 6.69 8.31 6.68
CA ARG A 230 7.95 8.28 7.44
C ARG A 230 8.54 9.69 7.57
N ARG A 231 9.23 9.98 8.69
CA ARG A 231 9.70 11.32 9.03
C ARG A 231 11.14 11.58 8.61
N THR A 232 11.88 10.55 8.19
CA THR A 232 13.30 10.63 7.85
C THR A 232 13.60 9.93 6.53
N PHE A 233 14.64 10.37 5.82
CA PHE A 233 15.08 9.71 4.59
C PHE A 233 15.54 8.26 4.79
N PRO A 234 16.27 7.87 5.86
CA PRO A 234 16.57 6.46 6.09
C PRO A 234 15.32 5.59 6.23
N ALA A 235 14.32 6.05 6.98
CA ALA A 235 13.07 5.31 7.14
C ALA A 235 12.26 5.25 5.84
N LEU A 236 12.24 6.32 5.05
CA LEU A 236 11.66 6.35 3.70
C LEU A 236 12.39 5.37 2.77
N GLY A 237 13.71 5.39 2.77
CA GLY A 237 14.53 4.48 1.97
C GLY A 237 14.28 3.02 2.34
N LYS A 238 14.20 2.69 3.64
CA LYS A 238 13.84 1.34 4.10
C LYS A 238 12.47 0.92 3.57
N GLN A 239 11.45 1.77 3.69
CA GLN A 239 10.10 1.48 3.20
C GLN A 239 10.07 1.21 1.70
N TYR A 240 10.74 2.05 0.89
CA TYR A 240 10.77 1.87 -0.56
C TYR A 240 11.64 0.69 -1.01
N TRP A 241 12.69 0.36 -0.25
CA TRP A 241 13.43 -0.88 -0.43
C TRP A 241 12.53 -2.11 -0.23
N GLU A 242 11.75 -2.14 0.85
CA GLU A 242 10.80 -3.23 1.14
C GLU A 242 9.76 -3.36 0.02
N TYR A 243 9.17 -2.25 -0.44
CA TYR A 243 8.25 -2.25 -1.59
C TYR A 243 8.89 -2.78 -2.87
N GLY A 244 10.12 -2.35 -3.16
CA GLY A 244 10.87 -2.84 -4.30
C GLY A 244 11.16 -4.33 -4.19
N ALA A 245 11.64 -4.79 -3.04
CA ALA A 245 11.98 -6.20 -2.80
C ALA A 245 10.75 -7.12 -2.96
N ALA A 246 9.61 -6.72 -2.44
CA ALA A 246 8.36 -7.44 -2.61
C ALA A 246 7.95 -7.55 -4.08
N LYS A 247 8.03 -6.45 -4.86
CA LYS A 247 7.74 -6.47 -6.30
C LYS A 247 8.74 -7.32 -7.09
N GLY A 248 10.03 -7.29 -6.73
CA GLY A 248 11.04 -8.15 -7.32
C GLY A 248 10.78 -9.64 -7.06
N THR A 249 10.35 -9.99 -5.86
CA THR A 249 9.92 -11.35 -5.49
C THR A 249 8.73 -11.80 -6.34
N LEU A 250 7.67 -10.98 -6.42
CA LEU A 250 6.49 -11.28 -7.24
C LEU A 250 6.85 -11.45 -8.72
N PHE A 251 7.69 -10.58 -9.27
CA PHE A 251 8.18 -10.70 -10.65
C PHE A 251 8.88 -12.06 -10.91
N SER A 252 9.74 -12.49 -9.98
CA SER A 252 10.44 -13.78 -10.10
C SER A 252 9.53 -14.99 -9.97
N ARG A 253 8.33 -14.83 -9.40
CA ARG A 253 7.26 -15.84 -9.35
C ARG A 253 6.34 -15.82 -10.57
N GLY A 254 6.59 -14.94 -11.54
CA GLY A 254 5.81 -14.85 -12.78
C GLY A 254 4.65 -13.85 -12.74
N ALA A 255 4.58 -12.99 -11.71
CA ALA A 255 3.55 -11.95 -11.68
C ALA A 255 3.76 -10.92 -12.80
N THR A 256 2.68 -10.51 -13.46
CA THR A 256 2.70 -9.44 -14.46
C THR A 256 2.79 -8.09 -13.77
N LEU A 257 3.86 -7.34 -14.03
CA LEU A 257 4.09 -6.03 -13.45
C LEU A 257 3.96 -4.92 -14.48
N GLN A 258 3.53 -3.75 -14.02
CA GLN A 258 3.46 -2.53 -14.84
C GLN A 258 4.87 -2.00 -15.17
N PRO A 259 5.12 -1.37 -16.36
CA PRO A 259 6.42 -0.82 -16.75
C PRO A 259 7.06 0.11 -15.71
N ARG A 260 6.23 0.85 -14.94
CA ARG A 260 6.70 1.73 -13.87
C ARG A 260 7.57 1.04 -12.81
N HIS A 261 7.37 -0.26 -12.59
CA HIS A 261 8.12 -1.02 -11.58
C HIS A 261 9.55 -1.33 -12.00
N PHE A 262 9.85 -1.28 -13.30
CA PHE A 262 11.19 -1.55 -13.84
C PHE A 262 12.05 -0.30 -13.97
N ALA A 263 11.45 0.90 -14.13
CA ALA A 263 12.19 2.14 -14.37
C ALA A 263 13.21 2.48 -13.28
N PRO A 264 12.89 2.38 -11.96
CA PRO A 264 13.88 2.61 -10.91
C PRO A 264 15.03 1.59 -10.92
N SER A 265 14.74 0.31 -11.23
CA SER A 265 15.75 -0.75 -11.34
C SER A 265 16.68 -0.52 -12.53
N ALA A 266 16.13 -0.10 -13.67
CA ALA A 266 16.91 0.27 -14.85
C ALA A 266 17.85 1.45 -14.55
N MET A 267 17.42 2.42 -13.74
CA MET A 267 18.26 3.53 -13.31
C MET A 267 19.43 3.06 -12.42
N VAL A 268 19.14 2.16 -11.46
CA VAL A 268 20.15 1.65 -10.51
C VAL A 268 21.21 0.79 -11.19
N VAL A 269 20.87 0.05 -12.25
CA VAL A 269 21.82 -0.76 -13.02
C VAL A 269 22.45 0.06 -14.14
N GLY A 270 21.64 0.78 -14.90
CA GLY A 270 22.07 1.51 -16.10
C GLY A 270 23.01 2.68 -15.81
N GLY A 271 22.78 3.39 -14.69
CA GLY A 271 23.65 4.48 -14.27
C GLY A 271 25.10 4.04 -14.06
N PRO A 272 25.38 3.10 -13.15
CA PRO A 272 26.73 2.55 -12.95
C PRO A 272 27.31 1.89 -14.20
N ALA A 273 26.50 1.17 -15.01
CA ALA A 273 26.95 0.58 -16.27
C ALA A 273 27.41 1.64 -17.27
N LEU A 274 26.64 2.72 -17.46
CA LEU A 274 27.03 3.83 -18.32
C LEU A 274 28.24 4.59 -17.79
N LEU A 275 28.40 4.70 -16.46
CA LEU A 275 29.57 5.29 -15.86
C LEU A 275 30.82 4.47 -16.17
N ALA A 276 30.77 3.15 -16.00
CA ALA A 276 31.87 2.24 -16.32
C ALA A 276 32.21 2.24 -17.82
N LEU A 277 31.21 2.13 -18.70
CA LEU A 277 31.39 2.22 -20.16
C LEU A 277 31.90 3.60 -20.59
N GLY A 278 31.56 4.65 -19.86
CA GLY A 278 32.02 6.01 -20.11
C GLY A 278 33.52 6.20 -19.92
N THR A 279 34.23 5.30 -19.23
CA THR A 279 35.69 5.34 -19.17
C THR A 279 36.32 5.08 -20.55
N ALA A 280 35.75 4.19 -21.33
CA ALA A 280 36.22 3.79 -22.66
C ALA A 280 35.47 4.50 -23.82
N PHE A 281 34.17 4.76 -23.67
CA PHE A 281 33.33 5.21 -24.77
C PHE A 281 32.71 6.60 -24.55
N ARG A 282 32.95 7.54 -25.46
CA ARG A 282 32.41 8.90 -25.38
C ARG A 282 30.88 8.94 -25.43
N TRP A 283 30.25 8.06 -26.23
CA TRP A 283 28.81 7.99 -26.35
C TRP A 283 28.14 7.66 -24.99
N ALA A 284 28.73 6.72 -24.22
CA ALA A 284 28.20 6.32 -22.91
C ALA A 284 28.24 7.49 -21.91
N ARG A 285 29.32 8.29 -21.90
CA ARG A 285 29.41 9.52 -21.10
C ARG A 285 28.36 10.55 -21.51
N THR A 286 28.17 10.74 -22.80
CA THR A 286 27.18 11.67 -23.33
C THR A 286 25.77 11.21 -22.94
N LEU A 287 25.45 9.94 -23.12
CA LEU A 287 24.15 9.36 -22.75
C LEU A 287 23.90 9.48 -21.24
N LEU A 288 24.90 9.15 -20.40
CA LEU A 288 24.78 9.30 -18.94
C LEU A 288 24.48 10.76 -18.54
N ARG A 289 25.20 11.73 -19.12
CA ARG A 289 24.97 13.16 -18.84
C ARG A 289 23.59 13.63 -19.26
N LEU A 290 23.11 13.16 -20.41
CA LEU A 290 21.77 13.48 -20.91
C LEU A 290 20.68 12.91 -19.99
N LEU A 291 20.78 11.60 -19.64
CA LEU A 291 19.80 10.95 -18.76
C LEU A 291 19.83 11.54 -17.36
N ALA A 292 21.01 11.80 -16.79
CA ALA A 292 21.15 12.43 -15.49
C ALA A 292 20.60 13.88 -15.51
N GLY A 293 20.89 14.65 -16.55
CA GLY A 293 20.35 15.98 -16.75
C GLY A 293 18.82 15.99 -16.83
N LEU A 294 18.23 15.12 -17.64
CA LEU A 294 16.78 14.95 -17.77
C LEU A 294 16.15 14.57 -16.42
N TYR A 295 16.76 13.63 -15.69
CA TYR A 295 16.30 13.21 -14.37
C TYR A 295 16.32 14.36 -13.35
N VAL A 296 17.44 15.10 -13.28
CA VAL A 296 17.60 16.21 -12.34
C VAL A 296 16.66 17.36 -12.69
N VAL A 297 16.61 17.78 -13.96
CA VAL A 297 15.73 18.89 -14.39
C VAL A 297 14.26 18.50 -14.23
N GLY A 298 13.84 17.35 -14.74
CA GLY A 298 12.46 16.86 -14.60
C GLY A 298 12.07 16.64 -13.15
N GLY A 299 12.97 16.08 -12.35
CA GLY A 299 12.78 15.88 -10.91
C GLY A 299 12.66 17.19 -10.14
N LEU A 300 13.50 18.20 -10.42
CA LEU A 300 13.43 19.51 -9.77
C LEU A 300 12.16 20.29 -10.16
N LEU A 301 11.75 20.22 -11.43
CA LEU A 301 10.52 20.88 -11.90
C LEU A 301 9.28 20.26 -11.21
N THR A 302 9.20 18.96 -11.16
CA THR A 302 8.09 18.26 -10.50
C THR A 302 8.14 18.42 -8.97
N ALA A 303 9.33 18.38 -8.36
CA ALA A 303 9.51 18.66 -6.94
C ALA A 303 9.07 20.09 -6.59
N ARG A 304 9.39 21.08 -7.44
CA ARG A 304 8.93 22.46 -7.24
C ARG A 304 7.40 22.56 -7.31
N GLN A 305 6.78 21.87 -8.26
CA GLN A 305 5.32 21.86 -8.38
C GLN A 305 4.65 21.22 -7.15
N ALA A 306 5.16 20.07 -6.69
CA ALA A 306 4.64 19.37 -5.51
C ALA A 306 4.89 20.18 -4.22
N ALA A 307 6.08 20.74 -4.06
CA ALA A 307 6.48 21.54 -2.92
C ALA A 307 5.65 22.82 -2.76
N ARG A 308 5.29 23.50 -3.85
CA ARG A 308 4.43 24.70 -3.83
C ARG A 308 3.06 24.42 -3.22
N LYS A 309 2.47 23.24 -3.46
CA LYS A 309 1.15 22.87 -2.93
C LYS A 309 1.18 22.60 -1.42
N SER A 310 2.32 22.16 -0.89
CA SER A 310 2.45 21.70 0.51
C SER A 310 3.31 22.63 1.38
N GLY A 311 3.88 23.71 0.82
CA GLY A 311 4.84 24.57 1.51
C GLY A 311 6.14 23.85 1.88
N ALA A 312 6.52 22.82 1.12
CA ALA A 312 7.73 22.03 1.34
C ALA A 312 8.96 22.66 0.65
N SER A 313 10.16 22.20 1.02
CA SER A 313 11.40 22.54 0.33
C SER A 313 11.50 21.76 -0.99
N THR A 314 11.70 22.46 -2.11
CA THR A 314 11.90 21.84 -3.43
C THR A 314 13.08 20.88 -3.44
N LEU A 315 14.22 21.29 -2.85
CA LEU A 315 15.42 20.44 -2.80
C LEU A 315 15.19 19.18 -1.99
N LEU A 316 14.59 19.27 -0.79
CA LEU A 316 14.31 18.11 0.04
C LEU A 316 13.27 17.20 -0.62
N THR A 317 12.27 17.75 -1.32
CA THR A 317 11.29 16.98 -2.09
C THR A 317 11.96 16.19 -3.22
N PHE A 318 12.88 16.81 -3.96
CA PHE A 318 13.67 16.13 -4.99
C PHE A 318 14.55 15.02 -4.40
N LEU A 319 15.23 15.28 -3.27
CA LEU A 319 16.04 14.27 -2.58
C LEU A 319 15.18 13.11 -2.05
N ALA A 320 13.97 13.38 -1.58
CA ALA A 320 13.02 12.34 -1.21
C ALA A 320 12.65 11.46 -2.41
N MET A 321 12.31 12.05 -3.57
CA MET A 321 12.04 11.30 -4.81
C MET A 321 13.24 10.44 -5.23
N ALA A 322 14.46 11.00 -5.19
CA ALA A 322 15.67 10.26 -5.52
C ALA A 322 15.91 9.09 -4.57
N THR A 323 15.69 9.30 -3.27
CA THR A 323 15.76 8.23 -2.24
C THR A 323 14.74 7.11 -2.54
N MET A 324 13.50 7.47 -2.87
CA MET A 324 12.44 6.50 -3.22
C MET A 324 12.85 5.66 -4.43
N HIS A 325 13.31 6.29 -5.51
CA HIS A 325 13.70 5.58 -6.74
C HIS A 325 14.92 4.68 -6.54
N ALA A 326 15.97 5.19 -5.89
CA ALA A 326 17.18 4.41 -5.65
C ALA A 326 16.90 3.20 -4.74
N ALA A 327 16.19 3.42 -3.63
CA ALA A 327 15.86 2.37 -2.69
C ALA A 327 14.91 1.31 -3.29
N TYR A 328 13.88 1.75 -4.01
CA TYR A 328 12.95 0.84 -4.70
C TYR A 328 13.66 0.00 -5.76
N GLY A 329 14.47 0.63 -6.63
CA GLY A 329 15.18 -0.07 -7.69
C GLY A 329 16.16 -1.11 -7.16
N ALA A 330 16.94 -0.74 -6.13
CA ALA A 330 17.87 -1.66 -5.48
C ALA A 330 17.14 -2.79 -4.73
N GLY A 331 16.05 -2.48 -4.02
CA GLY A 331 15.18 -3.46 -3.39
C GLY A 331 14.60 -4.45 -4.38
N PHE A 332 14.09 -3.98 -5.52
CA PHE A 332 13.53 -4.84 -6.58
C PHE A 332 14.56 -5.87 -7.08
N LEU A 333 15.77 -5.43 -7.37
CA LEU A 333 16.85 -6.33 -7.82
C LEU A 333 17.20 -7.35 -6.75
N ALA A 334 17.29 -6.91 -5.48
CA ALA A 334 17.58 -7.79 -4.35
C ALA A 334 16.48 -8.83 -4.13
N GLY A 335 15.21 -8.44 -4.21
CA GLY A 335 14.07 -9.34 -4.08
C GLY A 335 14.01 -10.37 -5.20
N ALA A 336 14.19 -9.93 -6.45
CA ALA A 336 14.21 -10.80 -7.61
C ALA A 336 15.36 -11.81 -7.56
N TRP A 337 16.54 -11.39 -7.13
CA TRP A 337 17.70 -12.27 -7.00
C TRP A 337 17.51 -13.32 -5.90
N ARG A 338 17.08 -12.90 -4.69
CA ARG A 338 16.85 -13.81 -3.56
C ARG A 338 15.80 -14.88 -3.88
N GLU A 339 14.73 -14.52 -4.57
CA GLU A 339 13.68 -15.48 -4.92
C GLU A 339 14.14 -16.48 -5.98
N ARG A 340 14.88 -16.03 -6.99
CA ARG A 340 15.49 -16.93 -7.99
C ARG A 340 16.48 -17.91 -7.37
N ASP A 341 17.26 -17.45 -6.40
CA ASP A 341 18.20 -18.31 -5.66
C ASP A 341 17.48 -19.39 -4.88
N LYS A 342 16.42 -19.03 -4.14
CA LYS A 342 15.54 -20.01 -3.44
C LYS A 342 14.93 -21.02 -4.41
N LEU A 343 14.43 -20.58 -5.57
CA LEU A 343 13.84 -21.47 -6.59
C LEU A 343 14.89 -22.46 -7.14
N ARG A 344 16.12 -22.03 -7.38
CA ARG A 344 17.21 -22.89 -7.83
C ARG A 344 17.58 -23.95 -6.81
N HIS A 345 17.72 -23.58 -5.53
CA HIS A 345 18.02 -24.52 -4.46
C HIS A 345 16.91 -25.56 -4.25
N ASN A 346 15.65 -25.15 -4.34
CA ASN A 346 14.50 -26.06 -4.23
C ASN A 346 14.40 -27.05 -5.42
N LEU A 347 14.84 -26.64 -6.62
CA LEU A 347 14.90 -27.52 -7.80
C LEU A 347 16.07 -28.52 -7.71
N ALA A 348 17.20 -28.09 -7.11
CA ALA A 348 18.36 -28.96 -6.94
C ALA A 348 18.20 -29.98 -5.80
N ALA A 349 17.25 -29.75 -4.88
CA ALA A 349 16.94 -30.62 -3.75
C ALA A 349 15.83 -31.67 -4.05
N ARG A 350 15.25 -31.61 -5.25
CA ARG A 350 14.28 -32.60 -5.78
C ARG A 350 14.95 -33.56 -6.76
#